data_0a50ebff5b1441adb27ddb6f8918654d
#
_entry.id   0a50ebff5b1441adb27ddb6f8918654d
#
_cell.length_a   1.000
_cell.length_b   1.000
_cell.length_c   1.000
_cell.angle_alpha   90.00
_cell.angle_beta   90.00
_cell.angle_gamma   90.00
#
_symmetry.space_group_name_H-M   'P 1'
#
loop_
_entity.id
_entity.type
_entity.pdbx_description
1 polymer ?
#
loop_
_entity_poly.entity_id
_entity_poly.type
_entity_poly.pdbx_seq_one_letter_code
_entity_poly.pdbx_strand_id
1 'polypeptide(L)'
;SQVNASHCMLDYINTHFMTFTYFVAFTIEATGVMHINYVIRMMAYYAAGKPVESNEPPKEGLTALFFWGRVLWSAGILVFAIAVTCEALFRGKTSLWDGVPEIIGLVLFFVLMSAIGLLEGMQIAFFTVSNIPKSERGNSSLALKTCHILFKNGGKNLPGFMCGRQITVTLCFFIIARVTTINVAIGE
;
A
#
# COMPACT_ATOMS: atom_id res chain seq x y z
N SER A 1 28.24 1.79 33.19
CA SER A 1 28.54 0.75 32.18
C SER A 1 27.29 0.21 31.47
N GLN A 2 26.15 0.14 32.13
CA GLN A 2 24.87 -0.35 31.50
C GLN A 2 24.34 0.60 30.43
N VAL A 3 24.48 1.91 30.60
CA VAL A 3 24.00 2.93 29.63
C VAL A 3 24.75 2.82 28.31
N ASN A 4 26.04 2.55 28.33
CA ASN A 4 26.83 2.40 27.10
C ASN A 4 26.49 1.12 26.32
N ALA A 5 26.12 0.03 26.99
CA ALA A 5 25.71 -1.22 26.32
C ALA A 5 24.38 -1.07 25.62
N SER A 6 23.40 -0.36 26.21
CA SER A 6 22.10 -0.11 25.57
C SER A 6 22.22 0.82 24.36
N HIS A 7 23.07 1.83 24.40
CA HIS A 7 23.35 2.68 23.26
C HIS A 7 24.02 1.93 22.11
N CYS A 8 24.98 1.08 22.38
CA CYS A 8 25.66 0.27 21.38
C CYS A 8 24.69 -0.72 20.69
N MET A 9 23.78 -1.34 21.45
CA MET A 9 22.77 -2.25 20.92
C MET A 9 21.75 -1.53 20.03
N LEU A 10 21.29 -0.35 20.45
CA LEU A 10 20.37 0.47 19.67
C LEU A 10 21.01 0.95 18.36
N ASP A 11 22.28 1.34 18.40
CA ASP A 11 23.04 1.77 17.21
C ASP A 11 23.23 0.60 16.22
N TYR A 12 23.53 -0.59 16.73
CA TYR A 12 23.64 -1.80 15.91
C TYR A 12 22.32 -2.16 15.21
N ILE A 13 21.22 -2.17 15.98
CA ILE A 13 19.88 -2.45 15.44
C ILE A 13 19.49 -1.39 14.40
N ASN A 14 19.72 -0.11 14.70
CA ASN A 14 19.40 0.99 13.79
C ASN A 14 20.18 0.91 12.47
N THR A 15 21.49 0.61 12.54
CA THR A 15 22.34 0.45 11.35
C THR A 15 21.88 -0.70 10.46
N HIS A 16 21.53 -1.85 11.05
CA HIS A 16 21.06 -3.00 10.27
C HIS A 16 19.65 -2.79 9.71
N PHE A 17 18.77 -2.14 10.46
CA PHE A 17 17.45 -1.75 9.98
C PHE A 17 17.56 -0.76 8.82
N MET A 18 18.42 0.23 8.88
CA MET A 18 18.64 1.17 7.79
C MET A 18 19.22 0.50 6.54
N THR A 19 20.13 -0.45 6.71
CA THR A 19 20.69 -1.24 5.60
C THR A 19 19.60 -2.10 4.95
N PHE A 20 18.75 -2.75 5.74
CA PHE A 20 17.61 -3.50 5.22
C PHE A 20 16.63 -2.60 4.48
N THR A 21 16.30 -1.45 5.05
CA THR A 21 15.39 -0.46 4.43
C THR A 21 15.96 0.04 3.10
N TYR A 22 17.27 0.30 3.03
CA TYR A 22 17.94 0.69 1.78
C TYR A 22 17.83 -0.40 0.71
N PHE A 23 18.08 -1.65 1.10
CA PHE A 23 17.97 -2.79 0.17
C PHE A 23 16.54 -2.94 -0.37
N VAL A 24 15.53 -2.84 0.49
CA VAL A 24 14.11 -2.90 0.09
C VAL A 24 13.77 -1.72 -0.83
N ALA A 25 14.16 -0.50 -0.49
CA ALA A 25 13.91 0.68 -1.31
C ALA A 25 14.57 0.56 -2.69
N PHE A 26 15.84 0.13 -2.73
CA PHE A 26 16.57 -0.12 -3.97
C PHE A 26 15.87 -1.18 -4.84
N THR A 27 15.41 -2.28 -4.23
CA THR A 27 14.70 -3.35 -4.95
C THR A 27 13.38 -2.84 -5.54
N ILE A 28 12.59 -2.10 -4.76
CA ILE A 28 11.32 -1.51 -5.22
C ILE A 28 11.57 -0.51 -6.36
N GLU A 29 12.60 0.32 -6.25
CA GLU A 29 12.98 1.25 -7.31
C GLU A 29 13.45 0.49 -8.56
N ALA A 30 14.28 -0.53 -8.40
CA ALA A 30 14.79 -1.33 -9.51
C ALA A 30 13.67 -2.06 -10.27
N THR A 31 12.64 -2.55 -9.60
CA THR A 31 11.48 -3.21 -10.23
C THR A 31 10.56 -2.26 -10.99
N GLY A 32 10.66 -0.96 -10.78
CA GLY A 32 9.81 0.04 -11.43
C GLY A 32 8.39 0.14 -10.89
N VAL A 33 8.06 -0.53 -9.78
CA VAL A 33 6.74 -0.47 -9.14
C VAL A 33 6.35 0.97 -8.77
N MET A 34 7.32 1.79 -8.36
CA MET A 34 7.08 3.21 -8.05
C MET A 34 6.54 3.99 -9.27
N HIS A 35 6.95 3.59 -10.47
CA HIS A 35 6.52 4.25 -11.70
C HIS A 35 5.09 3.91 -12.09
N ILE A 36 4.57 2.73 -11.70
CA ILE A 36 3.15 2.38 -11.88
C ILE A 36 2.27 3.38 -11.12
N ASN A 37 2.63 3.71 -9.88
CA ASN A 37 1.90 4.68 -9.08
C ASN A 37 1.88 6.06 -9.76
N TYR A 38 3.00 6.48 -10.36
CA TYR A 38 3.06 7.72 -11.15
C TYR A 38 2.08 7.69 -12.33
N VAL A 39 2.05 6.60 -13.08
CA VAL A 39 1.14 6.45 -14.23
C VAL A 39 -0.33 6.44 -13.80
N ILE A 40 -0.67 5.70 -12.75
CA ILE A 40 -2.03 5.67 -12.20
C ILE A 40 -2.46 7.07 -11.74
N ARG A 41 -1.57 7.80 -11.04
CA ARG A 41 -1.82 9.17 -10.62
C ARG A 41 -2.05 10.08 -11.83
N MET A 42 -1.22 9.98 -12.86
CA MET A 42 -1.35 10.76 -14.09
C MET A 42 -2.69 10.48 -14.79
N MET A 43 -3.09 9.21 -14.88
CA MET A 43 -4.39 8.82 -15.43
C MET A 43 -5.57 9.37 -14.62
N ALA A 44 -5.47 9.33 -13.29
CA ALA A 44 -6.50 9.88 -12.40
C ALA A 44 -6.65 11.42 -12.55
N TYR A 45 -5.55 12.15 -12.65
CA TYR A 45 -5.58 13.60 -12.91
C TYR A 45 -6.19 13.91 -14.27
N TYR A 46 -5.81 13.15 -15.30
CA TYR A 46 -6.39 13.31 -16.65
C TYR A 46 -7.89 13.04 -16.65
N ALA A 47 -8.34 11.96 -16.00
CA ALA A 47 -9.76 11.63 -15.87
C ALA A 47 -10.55 12.69 -15.07
N ALA A 48 -9.90 13.35 -14.10
CA ALA A 48 -10.51 14.43 -13.33
C ALA A 48 -10.47 15.80 -14.04
N GLY A 49 -9.94 15.89 -15.26
CA GLY A 49 -9.81 17.14 -16.02
C GLY A 49 -8.88 18.17 -15.40
N LYS A 50 -7.95 17.73 -14.53
CA LYS A 50 -6.97 18.59 -13.88
C LYS A 50 -5.64 18.56 -14.62
N PRO A 51 -4.89 19.68 -14.65
CA PRO A 51 -3.56 19.67 -15.24
C PRO A 51 -2.67 18.69 -14.47
N VAL A 52 -1.90 17.90 -15.21
CA VAL A 52 -0.95 16.95 -14.63
C VAL A 52 0.29 17.73 -14.20
N GLU A 53 0.40 18.05 -12.94
CA GLU A 53 1.63 18.61 -12.37
C GLU A 53 2.62 17.47 -12.11
N SER A 54 3.62 17.37 -12.98
CA SER A 54 4.75 16.47 -12.78
C SER A 54 5.91 17.24 -12.16
N ASN A 55 6.33 16.86 -10.97
CA ASN A 55 7.55 17.41 -10.35
C ASN A 55 8.82 16.74 -10.91
N GLU A 56 8.68 15.77 -11.80
CA GLU A 56 9.81 15.11 -12.44
C GLU A 56 10.12 15.77 -13.79
N PRO A 57 11.40 16.03 -14.10
CA PRO A 57 11.78 16.54 -15.41
C PRO A 57 11.39 15.53 -16.50
N PRO A 58 10.99 16.00 -17.69
CA PRO A 58 10.65 15.13 -18.81
C PRO A 58 11.86 14.24 -19.15
N LYS A 59 11.62 12.94 -19.23
CA LYS A 59 12.66 11.96 -19.55
C LYS A 59 12.78 11.83 -21.05
N GLU A 60 13.97 12.08 -21.60
CA GLU A 60 14.22 12.08 -23.03
C GLU A 60 15.13 10.90 -23.46
N GLY A 61 14.97 10.44 -24.70
CA GLY A 61 15.82 9.45 -25.34
C GLY A 61 15.81 8.06 -24.66
N LEU A 62 16.99 7.49 -24.47
CA LEU A 62 17.14 6.14 -23.89
C LEU A 62 16.60 6.02 -22.46
N THR A 63 16.68 7.08 -21.68
CA THR A 63 16.15 7.11 -20.30
C THR A 63 14.63 6.96 -20.28
N ALA A 64 13.93 7.55 -21.26
CA ALA A 64 12.48 7.36 -21.40
C ALA A 64 12.13 5.94 -21.79
N LEU A 65 12.92 5.31 -22.69
CA LEU A 65 12.72 3.92 -23.09
C LEU A 65 12.88 2.94 -21.90
N PHE A 66 13.93 3.10 -21.10
CA PHE A 66 14.12 2.30 -19.89
C PHE A 66 13.01 2.51 -18.86
N PHE A 67 12.58 3.75 -18.68
CA PHE A 67 11.47 4.09 -17.78
C PHE A 67 10.19 3.38 -18.20
N TRP A 68 9.76 3.56 -19.43
CA TRP A 68 8.53 2.94 -19.93
C TRP A 68 8.63 1.41 -20.02
N GLY A 69 9.81 0.86 -20.37
CA GLY A 69 10.04 -0.57 -20.35
C GLY A 69 9.82 -1.18 -18.96
N ARG A 70 10.33 -0.55 -17.91
CA ARG A 70 10.13 -0.98 -16.53
C ARG A 70 8.66 -0.85 -16.10
N VAL A 71 8.00 0.24 -16.47
CA VAL A 71 6.56 0.44 -16.19
C VAL A 71 5.72 -0.65 -16.85
N LEU A 72 5.94 -0.92 -18.13
CA LEU A 72 5.22 -1.95 -18.87
C LEU A 72 5.48 -3.36 -18.31
N TRP A 73 6.72 -3.66 -17.94
CA TRP A 73 7.07 -4.93 -17.30
C TRP A 73 6.32 -5.12 -15.98
N SER A 74 6.37 -4.14 -15.10
CA SER A 74 5.69 -4.20 -13.80
C SER A 74 4.17 -4.24 -13.95
N ALA A 75 3.62 -3.46 -14.88
CA ALA A 75 2.19 -3.49 -15.20
C ALA A 75 1.76 -4.85 -15.76
N GLY A 76 2.58 -5.46 -16.62
CA GLY A 76 2.35 -6.79 -17.16
C GLY A 76 2.28 -7.87 -16.07
N ILE A 77 3.22 -7.85 -15.11
CA ILE A 77 3.22 -8.77 -13.97
C ILE A 77 1.96 -8.57 -13.12
N LEU A 78 1.59 -7.31 -12.84
CA LEU A 78 0.41 -6.99 -12.04
C LEU A 78 -0.87 -7.48 -12.72
N VAL A 79 -1.05 -7.21 -14.01
CA VAL A 79 -2.22 -7.64 -14.78
C VAL A 79 -2.27 -9.17 -14.84
N PHE A 80 -1.14 -9.83 -15.07
CA PHE A 80 -1.05 -11.28 -15.06
C PHE A 80 -1.47 -11.87 -13.70
N ALA A 81 -0.95 -11.34 -12.59
CA ALA A 81 -1.28 -11.79 -11.25
C ALA A 81 -2.78 -11.63 -10.95
N ILE A 82 -3.37 -10.48 -11.30
CA ILE A 82 -4.81 -10.24 -11.13
C ILE A 82 -5.62 -11.20 -12.01
N ALA A 83 -5.23 -11.39 -13.27
CA ALA A 83 -5.94 -12.28 -14.19
C ALA A 83 -5.96 -13.73 -13.68
N VAL A 84 -4.81 -14.24 -13.24
CA VAL A 84 -4.71 -15.59 -12.66
C VAL A 84 -5.55 -15.73 -11.40
N THR A 85 -5.52 -14.74 -10.52
CA THR A 85 -6.33 -14.73 -9.28
C THR A 85 -7.82 -14.71 -9.60
N CYS A 86 -8.25 -13.85 -10.51
CA CYS A 86 -9.66 -13.78 -10.94
C CYS A 86 -10.10 -15.09 -11.60
N GLU A 87 -9.27 -15.68 -12.49
CA GLU A 87 -9.57 -16.97 -13.11
C GLU A 87 -9.72 -18.09 -12.08
N ALA A 88 -8.83 -18.15 -11.10
CA ALA A 88 -8.91 -19.14 -10.03
C ALA A 88 -10.17 -18.99 -9.18
N LEU A 89 -10.56 -17.74 -8.88
CA LEU A 89 -11.80 -17.44 -8.17
C LEU A 89 -13.05 -17.81 -8.99
N PHE A 90 -13.10 -17.47 -10.27
CA PHE A 90 -14.23 -17.81 -11.15
C PHE A 90 -14.39 -19.31 -11.39
N ARG A 91 -13.32 -20.09 -11.36
CA ARG A 91 -13.35 -21.54 -11.53
C ARG A 91 -13.61 -22.30 -10.25
N GLY A 92 -13.81 -21.63 -9.12
CA GLY A 92 -14.02 -22.26 -7.80
C GLY A 92 -12.85 -23.12 -7.33
N LYS A 93 -11.64 -22.90 -7.84
CA LYS A 93 -10.43 -23.65 -7.47
C LYS A 93 -9.75 -23.12 -6.19
N THR A 94 -10.40 -22.22 -5.49
CA THR A 94 -9.85 -21.59 -4.29
C THR A 94 -10.37 -22.28 -3.04
N SER A 95 -9.64 -22.13 -1.92
CA SER A 95 -10.01 -22.65 -0.58
C SER A 95 -11.12 -21.82 0.08
N LEU A 96 -12.09 -21.37 -0.71
CA LEU A 96 -13.27 -20.68 -0.18
C LEU A 96 -14.07 -21.63 0.74
N TRP A 97 -14.82 -21.08 1.68
CA TRP A 97 -15.67 -21.88 2.57
C TRP A 97 -16.74 -22.63 1.78
N ASP A 98 -16.99 -23.87 2.16
CA ASP A 98 -18.02 -24.70 1.54
C ASP A 98 -19.40 -24.01 1.56
N GLY A 99 -20.05 -23.97 0.40
CA GLY A 99 -21.35 -23.32 0.22
C GLY A 99 -21.36 -21.83 -0.09
N VAL A 100 -20.19 -21.20 -0.18
CA VAL A 100 -20.10 -19.78 -0.60
C VAL A 100 -19.98 -19.70 -2.11
N PRO A 101 -20.87 -18.96 -2.82
CA PRO A 101 -20.78 -18.75 -4.26
C PRO A 101 -19.45 -18.05 -4.65
N GLU A 102 -18.87 -18.46 -5.75
CA GLU A 102 -17.59 -17.93 -6.27
C GLU A 102 -17.60 -16.42 -6.48
N ILE A 103 -18.75 -15.87 -6.89
CA ILE A 103 -18.94 -14.42 -7.07
C ILE A 103 -18.75 -13.66 -5.76
N ILE A 104 -19.19 -14.24 -4.62
CA ILE A 104 -18.98 -13.60 -3.30
C ILE A 104 -17.50 -13.53 -2.98
N GLY A 105 -16.73 -14.58 -3.29
CA GLY A 105 -15.26 -14.58 -3.14
C GLY A 105 -14.59 -13.47 -3.94
N LEU A 106 -15.02 -13.29 -5.19
CA LEU A 106 -14.50 -12.23 -6.06
C LEU A 106 -14.82 -10.84 -5.53
N VAL A 107 -16.08 -10.59 -5.15
CA VAL A 107 -16.51 -9.32 -4.56
C VAL A 107 -15.75 -9.02 -3.28
N LEU A 108 -15.64 -10.04 -2.40
CA LEU A 108 -14.90 -9.92 -1.14
C LEU A 108 -13.42 -9.58 -1.38
N PHE A 109 -12.78 -10.20 -2.36
CA PHE A 109 -11.41 -9.89 -2.75
C PHE A 109 -11.24 -8.42 -3.13
N PHE A 110 -12.06 -7.88 -4.01
CA PHE A 110 -11.96 -6.48 -4.44
C PHE A 110 -12.32 -5.49 -3.32
N VAL A 111 -13.31 -5.80 -2.50
CA VAL A 111 -13.69 -4.97 -1.35
C VAL A 111 -12.55 -4.89 -0.34
N LEU A 112 -11.95 -6.03 0.00
CA LEU A 112 -10.82 -6.07 0.94
C LEU A 112 -9.57 -5.40 0.37
N MET A 113 -9.26 -5.60 -0.91
CA MET A 113 -8.15 -4.90 -1.56
C MET A 113 -8.34 -3.38 -1.55
N SER A 114 -9.56 -2.91 -1.82
CA SER A 114 -9.89 -1.49 -1.73
C SER A 114 -9.79 -0.96 -0.30
N ALA A 115 -10.26 -1.73 0.68
CA ALA A 115 -10.16 -1.35 2.09
C ALA A 115 -8.69 -1.24 2.54
N ILE A 116 -7.83 -2.19 2.15
CA ILE A 116 -6.39 -2.13 2.43
C ILE A 116 -5.77 -0.88 1.80
N GLY A 117 -6.07 -0.62 0.52
CA GLY A 117 -5.56 0.56 -0.17
C GLY A 117 -5.96 1.87 0.51
N LEU A 118 -7.21 1.98 0.98
CA LEU A 118 -7.68 3.12 1.75
C LEU A 118 -6.98 3.25 3.11
N LEU A 119 -6.82 2.13 3.83
CA LEU A 119 -6.15 2.11 5.13
C LEU A 119 -4.66 2.49 5.01
N GLU A 120 -3.97 2.01 3.98
CA GLU A 120 -2.58 2.40 3.69
C GLU A 120 -2.47 3.86 3.27
N GLY A 121 -3.36 4.34 2.40
CA GLY A 121 -3.42 5.74 2.00
C GLY A 121 -3.68 6.69 3.16
N MET A 122 -4.55 6.31 4.09
CA MET A 122 -4.81 7.08 5.32
C MET A 122 -3.55 7.27 6.16
N GLN A 123 -2.68 6.28 6.26
CA GLN A 123 -1.42 6.41 7.01
C GLN A 123 -0.58 7.57 6.47
N ILE A 124 -0.37 7.59 5.16
CA ILE A 124 0.42 8.64 4.50
C ILE A 124 -0.23 10.01 4.71
N ALA A 125 -1.56 10.09 4.53
CA ALA A 125 -2.31 11.31 4.73
C ALA A 125 -2.18 11.85 6.17
N PHE A 126 -2.27 10.99 7.18
CA PHE A 126 -2.14 11.43 8.58
C PHE A 126 -0.73 11.85 8.95
N PHE A 127 0.31 11.18 8.43
CA PHE A 127 1.68 11.66 8.61
C PHE A 127 1.89 13.04 8.00
N THR A 128 1.36 13.27 6.81
CA THR A 128 1.42 14.59 6.15
C THR A 128 0.69 15.63 7.00
N VAL A 129 -0.55 15.37 7.42
CA VAL A 129 -1.36 16.29 8.23
C VAL A 129 -0.73 16.54 9.60
N SER A 130 -0.01 15.58 10.19
CA SER A 130 0.67 15.79 11.47
C SER A 130 1.75 16.87 11.41
N ASN A 131 2.38 17.02 10.26
CA ASN A 131 3.44 18.01 10.00
C ASN A 131 2.92 19.39 9.60
N ILE A 132 1.61 19.52 9.32
CA ILE A 132 0.98 20.79 8.95
C ILE A 132 0.50 21.53 10.20
N PRO A 133 0.74 22.87 10.31
CA PRO A 133 0.22 23.68 11.40
C PRO A 133 -1.31 23.56 11.52
N LYS A 134 -1.83 23.64 12.74
CA LYS A 134 -3.28 23.48 13.01
C LYS A 134 -4.16 24.44 12.21
N SER A 135 -3.67 25.64 11.91
CA SER A 135 -4.36 26.67 11.12
C SER A 135 -4.59 26.27 9.65
N GLU A 136 -3.78 25.35 9.11
CA GLU A 136 -3.78 24.99 7.70
C GLU A 136 -4.41 23.59 7.46
N ARG A 137 -4.85 22.91 8.53
CA ARG A 137 -5.44 21.56 8.48
C ARG A 137 -6.87 21.57 7.99
N GLY A 138 -7.11 21.97 6.73
CA GLY A 138 -8.40 21.86 6.04
C GLY A 138 -9.63 22.41 6.79
N ASN A 139 -10.57 22.97 6.05
CA ASN A 139 -11.79 23.59 6.61
C ASN A 139 -13.02 22.68 6.55
N SER A 140 -12.89 21.43 6.09
CA SER A 140 -14.01 20.48 6.05
C SER A 140 -14.42 20.06 7.45
N SER A 141 -15.73 20.04 7.73
CA SER A 141 -16.29 19.59 9.01
C SER A 141 -15.81 18.19 9.41
N LEU A 142 -15.70 17.26 8.45
CA LEU A 142 -15.19 15.91 8.69
C LEU A 142 -13.68 15.90 8.99
N ALA A 143 -12.89 16.68 8.25
CA ALA A 143 -11.45 16.79 8.49
C ALA A 143 -11.16 17.34 9.89
N LEU A 144 -11.88 18.38 10.31
CA LEU A 144 -11.75 18.95 11.65
C LEU A 144 -12.12 17.95 12.76
N LYS A 145 -13.22 17.20 12.60
CA LYS A 145 -13.63 16.15 13.55
C LYS A 145 -12.57 15.04 13.63
N THR A 146 -12.08 14.57 12.51
CA THR A 146 -11.04 13.53 12.46
C THR A 146 -9.75 14.01 13.11
N CYS A 147 -9.30 15.23 12.80
CA CYS A 147 -8.13 15.82 13.44
C CYS A 147 -8.34 16.00 14.96
N HIS A 148 -9.53 16.41 15.37
CA HIS A 148 -9.84 16.55 16.80
C HIS A 148 -9.74 15.22 17.54
N ILE A 149 -10.23 14.12 16.97
CA ILE A 149 -10.17 12.78 17.59
C ILE A 149 -8.72 12.27 17.66
N LEU A 150 -7.97 12.37 16.55
CA LEU A 150 -6.63 11.80 16.45
C LEU A 150 -5.55 12.60 17.17
N PHE A 151 -5.67 13.93 17.15
CA PHE A 151 -4.68 14.82 17.78
C PHE A 151 -5.11 15.34 19.16
N LYS A 152 -6.20 14.80 19.72
CA LYS A 152 -6.61 15.06 21.10
C LYS A 152 -5.51 14.61 22.08
N ASN A 153 -5.42 15.28 23.22
CA ASN A 153 -4.46 14.98 24.29
C ASN A 153 -2.97 15.02 23.82
N GLY A 154 -2.62 16.00 22.98
CA GLY A 154 -1.24 16.12 22.49
C GLY A 154 -0.84 15.07 21.47
N GLY A 155 -1.80 14.47 20.74
CA GLY A 155 -1.53 13.50 19.69
C GLY A 155 -1.36 12.05 20.19
N LYS A 156 -1.67 11.77 21.44
CA LYS A 156 -1.54 10.42 22.02
C LYS A 156 -2.42 9.36 21.35
N ASN A 157 -3.51 9.77 20.69
CA ASN A 157 -4.42 8.84 20.01
C ASN A 157 -3.88 8.38 18.64
N LEU A 158 -2.95 9.14 18.03
CA LEU A 158 -2.41 8.82 16.71
C LEU A 158 -1.65 7.49 16.68
N PRO A 159 -0.71 7.20 17.61
CA PRO A 159 -0.05 5.90 17.66
C PRO A 159 -1.03 4.73 17.87
N GLY A 160 -2.03 4.90 18.73
CA GLY A 160 -3.09 3.90 18.95
C GLY A 160 -3.88 3.60 17.69
N PHE A 161 -4.25 4.65 16.95
CA PHE A 161 -4.91 4.51 15.65
C PHE A 161 -4.03 3.78 14.62
N MET A 162 -2.74 4.11 14.55
CA MET A 162 -1.80 3.45 13.64
C MET A 162 -1.67 1.96 13.93
N CYS A 163 -1.62 1.61 15.22
CA CYS A 163 -1.57 0.21 15.66
C CYS A 163 -2.86 -0.55 15.28
N GLY A 164 -4.03 0.02 15.60
CA GLY A 164 -5.33 -0.56 15.25
C GLY A 164 -5.52 -0.73 13.74
N ARG A 165 -5.10 0.27 12.95
CA ARG A 165 -5.08 0.19 11.49
C ARG A 165 -4.22 -0.99 11.01
N GLN A 166 -3.01 -1.15 11.56
CA GLN A 166 -2.11 -2.23 11.15
C GLN A 166 -2.70 -3.62 11.44
N ILE A 167 -3.35 -3.77 12.59
CA ILE A 167 -4.07 -5.01 12.94
C ILE A 167 -5.18 -5.26 11.91
N THR A 168 -5.97 -4.25 11.55
CA THR A 168 -7.05 -4.39 10.58
C THR A 168 -6.52 -4.77 9.20
N VAL A 169 -5.44 -4.14 8.72
CA VAL A 169 -4.78 -4.49 7.45
C VAL A 169 -4.31 -5.94 7.46
N THR A 170 -3.68 -6.38 8.55
CA THR A 170 -3.22 -7.77 8.71
C THR A 170 -4.39 -8.76 8.65
N LEU A 171 -5.49 -8.48 9.33
CA LEU A 171 -6.70 -9.31 9.26
C LEU A 171 -7.27 -9.37 7.84
N CYS A 172 -7.32 -8.24 7.13
CA CYS A 172 -7.75 -8.21 5.73
C CYS A 172 -6.85 -9.10 4.85
N PHE A 173 -5.53 -9.04 5.03
CA PHE A 173 -4.60 -9.91 4.30
C PHE A 173 -4.81 -11.39 4.60
N PHE A 174 -5.09 -11.77 5.85
CA PHE A 174 -5.41 -13.16 6.19
C PHE A 174 -6.68 -13.65 5.48
N ILE A 175 -7.72 -12.82 5.43
CA ILE A 175 -8.95 -13.16 4.73
C ILE A 175 -8.69 -13.27 3.22
N ILE A 176 -7.96 -12.32 2.62
CA ILE A 176 -7.58 -12.38 1.20
C ILE A 176 -6.78 -13.65 0.91
N ALA A 177 -5.78 -13.96 1.71
CA ALA A 177 -4.99 -15.18 1.55
C ALA A 177 -5.86 -16.40 1.58
N ARG A 178 -6.84 -16.50 2.50
CA ARG A 178 -7.79 -17.59 2.55
C ARG A 178 -8.66 -17.68 1.29
N VAL A 179 -9.14 -16.56 0.79
CA VAL A 179 -10.01 -16.49 -0.40
C VAL A 179 -9.23 -16.81 -1.68
N THR A 180 -7.95 -16.45 -1.77
CA THR A 180 -7.14 -16.60 -3.00
C THR A 180 -6.26 -17.85 -3.01
N THR A 181 -6.15 -18.59 -1.91
CA THR A 181 -5.37 -19.84 -1.87
C THR A 181 -5.99 -20.87 -2.80
N ILE A 182 -5.19 -21.35 -3.74
CA ILE A 182 -5.61 -22.37 -4.71
C ILE A 182 -5.41 -23.77 -4.09
N ASN A 183 -6.46 -24.57 -4.13
CA ASN A 183 -6.35 -25.99 -3.80
C ASN A 183 -5.71 -26.72 -4.99
N VAL A 184 -4.41 -26.88 -4.95
CA VAL A 184 -3.71 -27.77 -5.89
C VAL A 184 -3.90 -29.19 -5.37
N ALA A 185 -4.84 -29.94 -5.95
CA ALA A 185 -4.81 -31.39 -5.81
C ALA A 185 -3.49 -31.85 -6.46
N ILE A 186 -2.50 -32.19 -5.63
CA ILE A 186 -1.29 -32.87 -6.08
C ILE A 186 -1.83 -34.21 -6.55
N GLY A 187 -1.84 -34.40 -7.88
CA GLY A 187 -2.43 -35.58 -8.50
C GLY A 187 -1.86 -36.88 -7.91
N GLU A 188 -2.77 -37.79 -7.60
CA GLU A 188 -2.49 -39.18 -7.49
C GLU A 188 -2.04 -39.75 -8.85
#